data_0543f6546d6d7463d9743ac93da66f64
#
_entry.id   0543f6546d6d7463d9743ac93da66f64
#
_cell.length_a   1.000
_cell.length_b   1.000
_cell.length_c   1.000
_cell.angle_alpha   90.00
_cell.angle_beta   90.00
_cell.angle_gamma   90.00
#
_symmetry.space_group_name_H-M   'P 1'
#
loop_
_entity.id
_entity.type
_entity.pdbx_description
1 polymer ?
#
loop_
_entity_poly.entity_id
_entity_poly.type
_entity_poly.pdbx_seq_one_letter_code
_entity_poly.pdbx_strand_id
1 'polypeptide(L)'
;MGMWFPHLHVASAFSAHYGVARPEELAETAAGQDAQVLACTDRDGLYGAVKHVLACRAHGITPVLGVDLALLGATPPRSSEGQGVRGPGTARGASPGGGAPRRDTASRGRSASRRVAPPS
;
A
#
# COMPACT_ATOMS: atom_id res chain seq x y z
N MET A 1 -17.47 -26.59 -9.01
CA MET A 1 -16.04 -26.42 -9.32
C MET A 1 -15.69 -24.94 -9.23
N GLY A 2 -14.97 -24.56 -8.23
CA GLY A 2 -14.44 -23.21 -8.14
C GLY A 2 -13.44 -22.97 -9.27
N MET A 3 -13.56 -21.84 -9.95
CA MET A 3 -12.58 -21.43 -10.95
C MET A 3 -11.32 -21.00 -10.19
N TRP A 4 -10.32 -21.88 -10.15
CA TRP A 4 -9.06 -21.60 -9.49
C TRP A 4 -8.24 -20.61 -10.35
N PHE A 5 -7.71 -19.57 -9.72
CA PHE A 5 -6.87 -18.57 -10.37
C PHE A 5 -5.52 -18.46 -9.65
N PRO A 6 -4.39 -18.72 -10.33
CA PRO A 6 -3.08 -18.60 -9.70
C PRO A 6 -2.70 -17.14 -9.44
N HIS A 7 -2.37 -16.82 -8.21
CA HIS A 7 -1.81 -15.51 -7.84
C HIS A 7 -0.30 -15.54 -8.04
N LEU A 8 0.18 -14.83 -9.05
CA LEU A 8 1.61 -14.80 -9.43
C LEU A 8 2.37 -13.58 -8.92
N HIS A 9 1.67 -12.61 -8.31
CA HIS A 9 2.27 -11.42 -7.72
C HIS A 9 1.71 -11.22 -6.31
N VAL A 10 2.42 -11.71 -5.30
CA VAL A 10 1.98 -11.69 -3.90
C VAL A 10 3.12 -11.21 -3.02
N ALA A 11 2.88 -10.12 -2.30
CA ALA A 11 3.81 -9.58 -1.31
C ALA A 11 3.45 -10.12 0.09
N SER A 12 4.43 -10.67 0.80
CA SER A 12 4.27 -11.08 2.19
C SER A 12 4.63 -9.96 3.18
N ALA A 13 4.48 -10.22 4.48
CA ALA A 13 4.86 -9.30 5.56
C ALA A 13 6.37 -8.95 5.56
N PHE A 14 7.20 -9.63 4.76
CA PHE A 14 8.60 -9.27 4.54
C PHE A 14 8.77 -8.10 3.57
N SER A 15 7.71 -7.71 2.86
CA SER A 15 7.65 -6.52 2.01
C SER A 15 7.03 -5.37 2.80
N ALA A 16 7.85 -4.59 3.52
CA ALA A 16 7.38 -3.46 4.29
C ALA A 16 6.53 -2.50 3.43
N HIS A 17 5.37 -2.10 3.95
CA HIS A 17 4.36 -1.24 3.28
C HIS A 17 3.58 -1.88 2.11
N TYR A 18 3.91 -3.11 1.69
CA TYR A 18 3.25 -3.77 0.55
C TYR A 18 2.46 -5.01 0.97
N GLY A 19 2.97 -5.78 1.93
CA GLY A 19 2.31 -6.97 2.43
C GLY A 19 2.13 -6.95 3.94
N VAL A 20 1.07 -7.56 4.44
CA VAL A 20 0.74 -7.62 5.88
C VAL A 20 0.68 -9.06 6.39
N ALA A 21 0.31 -10.02 5.54
CA ALA A 21 0.17 -11.41 5.90
C ALA A 21 1.51 -12.15 5.87
N ARG A 22 1.71 -13.03 6.84
CA ARG A 22 2.89 -13.91 6.86
C ARG A 22 2.79 -14.99 5.79
N PRO A 23 3.91 -15.55 5.31
CA PRO A 23 3.88 -16.63 4.33
C PRO A 23 3.01 -17.83 4.75
N GLU A 24 2.97 -18.13 6.03
CA GLU A 24 2.16 -19.22 6.59
C GLU A 24 0.66 -18.94 6.43
N GLU A 25 0.22 -17.71 6.75
CA GLU A 25 -1.18 -17.27 6.63
C GLU A 25 -1.63 -17.20 5.17
N LEU A 26 -0.72 -16.79 4.27
CA LEU A 26 -0.98 -16.78 2.83
C LEU A 26 -1.18 -18.19 2.28
N ALA A 27 -0.34 -19.14 2.70
CA ALA A 27 -0.45 -20.52 2.27
C ALA A 27 -1.72 -21.21 2.82
N GLU A 28 -2.07 -20.95 4.07
CA GLU A 28 -3.31 -21.46 4.68
C GLU A 28 -4.55 -20.92 3.95
N THR A 29 -4.58 -19.61 3.69
CA THR A 29 -5.68 -18.97 2.95
C THR A 29 -5.80 -19.52 1.54
N ALA A 30 -4.68 -19.70 0.84
CA ALA A 30 -4.64 -20.27 -0.50
C ALA A 30 -5.12 -21.72 -0.52
N ALA A 31 -4.74 -22.51 0.48
CA ALA A 31 -5.21 -23.89 0.63
C ALA A 31 -6.73 -23.95 0.83
N GLY A 32 -7.28 -23.03 1.64
CA GLY A 32 -8.74 -22.90 1.83
C GLY A 32 -9.52 -22.52 0.56
N GLN A 33 -8.82 -22.04 -0.46
CA GLN A 33 -9.36 -21.71 -1.79
C GLN A 33 -9.01 -22.75 -2.87
N ASP A 34 -8.54 -23.92 -2.48
CA ASP A 34 -8.11 -25.00 -3.37
C ASP A 34 -6.98 -24.60 -4.34
N ALA A 35 -6.14 -23.64 -3.96
CA ALA A 35 -5.02 -23.19 -4.77
C ALA A 35 -3.95 -24.28 -4.89
N GLN A 36 -3.51 -24.55 -6.11
CA GLN A 36 -2.45 -25.54 -6.39
C GLN A 36 -1.06 -24.89 -6.46
N VAL A 37 -1.00 -23.60 -6.71
CA VAL A 37 0.23 -22.82 -6.87
C VAL A 37 0.08 -21.49 -6.14
N LEU A 38 1.12 -21.07 -5.44
CA LEU A 38 1.16 -19.75 -4.80
C LEU A 38 2.53 -19.12 -5.02
N ALA A 39 2.56 -17.91 -5.55
CA ALA A 39 3.78 -17.15 -5.69
C ALA A 39 4.05 -16.31 -4.44
N CYS A 40 5.33 -16.04 -4.19
CA CYS A 40 5.79 -14.97 -3.29
C CYS A 40 6.77 -14.10 -4.06
N THR A 41 6.44 -12.82 -4.20
CA THR A 41 7.22 -11.82 -4.93
C THR A 41 7.47 -10.62 -4.05
N ASP A 42 8.25 -10.83 -2.99
CA ASP A 42 8.57 -9.79 -2.04
C ASP A 42 9.43 -8.68 -2.65
N ARG A 43 9.31 -7.49 -2.08
CA ARG A 43 9.99 -6.29 -2.57
C ARG A 43 11.47 -6.33 -2.23
N ASP A 44 12.30 -6.15 -3.27
CA ASP A 44 13.74 -6.00 -3.21
C ASP A 44 14.50 -7.13 -2.50
N GLY A 45 13.91 -8.34 -2.37
CA GLY A 45 14.59 -9.45 -1.73
C GLY A 45 13.79 -10.75 -1.61
N LEU A 46 14.46 -11.78 -1.11
CA LEU A 46 13.91 -13.12 -0.90
C LEU A 46 13.80 -13.50 0.59
N TYR A 47 13.58 -12.52 1.45
CA TYR A 47 13.63 -12.70 2.90
C TYR A 47 12.55 -13.67 3.43
N GLY A 48 11.38 -13.71 2.80
CA GLY A 48 10.28 -14.61 3.11
C GLY A 48 10.33 -15.97 2.40
N ALA A 49 11.24 -16.16 1.45
CA ALA A 49 11.21 -17.30 0.51
C ALA A 49 11.23 -18.67 1.19
N VAL A 50 12.11 -18.88 2.17
CA VAL A 50 12.22 -20.17 2.88
C VAL A 50 10.92 -20.49 3.63
N LYS A 51 10.36 -19.52 4.34
CA LYS A 51 9.10 -19.68 5.06
C LYS A 51 7.94 -19.96 4.10
N HIS A 52 7.91 -19.26 2.96
CA HIS A 52 6.92 -19.47 1.92
C HIS A 52 6.96 -20.89 1.37
N VAL A 53 8.16 -21.39 1.02
CA VAL A 53 8.32 -22.76 0.49
C VAL A 53 7.87 -23.81 1.52
N LEU A 54 8.26 -23.64 2.78
CA LEU A 54 7.87 -24.58 3.83
C LEU A 54 6.36 -24.56 4.07
N ALA A 55 5.76 -23.38 4.12
CA ALA A 55 4.31 -23.22 4.31
C ALA A 55 3.52 -23.83 3.13
N CYS A 56 3.89 -23.53 1.90
CA CYS A 56 3.25 -24.13 0.73
C CYS A 56 3.32 -25.65 0.72
N ARG A 57 4.49 -26.21 1.02
CA ARG A 57 4.67 -27.67 1.08
C ARG A 57 3.83 -28.33 2.16
N ALA A 58 3.67 -27.68 3.32
CA ALA A 58 2.82 -28.17 4.41
C ALA A 58 1.34 -28.29 4.00
N HIS A 59 0.89 -27.46 3.06
CA HIS A 59 -0.47 -27.45 2.52
C HIS A 59 -0.61 -28.13 1.14
N GLY A 60 0.44 -28.75 0.61
CA GLY A 60 0.41 -29.40 -0.70
C GLY A 60 0.35 -28.43 -1.88
N ILE A 61 0.71 -27.17 -1.67
CA ILE A 61 0.73 -26.13 -2.70
C ILE A 61 2.12 -26.06 -3.33
N THR A 62 2.19 -25.88 -4.64
CA THR A 62 3.45 -25.66 -5.36
C THR A 62 3.92 -24.21 -5.15
N PRO A 63 5.09 -23.97 -4.51
CA PRO A 63 5.60 -22.62 -4.32
C PRO A 63 6.26 -22.10 -5.59
N VAL A 64 6.02 -20.83 -5.90
CA VAL A 64 6.75 -20.05 -6.92
C VAL A 64 7.44 -18.89 -6.23
N LEU A 65 8.71 -18.68 -6.55
CA LEU A 65 9.50 -17.58 -5.99
C LEU A 65 9.84 -16.55 -7.07
N GLY A 66 9.69 -15.31 -6.73
CA GLY A 66 10.07 -14.17 -7.54
C GLY A 66 10.50 -13.00 -6.67
N VAL A 67 10.90 -11.91 -7.29
CA VAL A 67 11.26 -10.66 -6.61
C VAL A 67 10.65 -9.49 -7.37
N ASP A 68 10.03 -8.58 -6.64
CA ASP A 68 9.62 -7.28 -7.17
C ASP A 68 10.76 -6.28 -6.95
N LEU A 69 11.51 -5.98 -8.01
CA LEU A 69 12.70 -5.12 -7.93
C LEU A 69 12.35 -3.65 -8.23
N ALA A 70 12.79 -2.74 -7.35
CA ALA A 70 12.79 -1.32 -7.64
C ALA A 70 13.96 -0.99 -8.57
N LEU A 71 13.66 -0.49 -9.77
CA LEU A 71 14.67 0.00 -10.69
C LEU A 71 14.99 1.46 -10.40
N LEU A 72 16.25 1.78 -10.16
CA LEU A 72 16.72 3.15 -10.02
C LEU A 72 16.57 3.88 -11.37
N GLY A 73 15.85 5.00 -11.35
CA GLY A 73 15.61 5.82 -12.55
C GLY A 73 14.38 5.47 -13.36
N ALA A 74 13.61 4.47 -13.00
CA ALA A 74 12.27 4.29 -13.54
C ALA A 74 11.38 5.39 -12.97
N THR A 75 11.19 6.47 -13.72
CA THR A 75 10.10 7.42 -13.44
C THR A 75 8.81 6.61 -13.59
N PRO A 76 7.97 6.51 -12.57
CA PRO A 76 6.66 5.86 -12.74
C PRO A 76 5.95 6.53 -13.90
N PRO A 77 5.25 5.79 -14.76
CA PRO A 77 4.45 6.40 -15.80
C PRO A 77 3.55 7.42 -15.09
N ARG A 78 3.67 8.69 -15.49
CA ARG A 78 2.72 9.71 -15.03
C ARG A 78 1.37 9.19 -15.42
N SER A 79 0.56 8.81 -14.43
CA SER A 79 -0.86 8.65 -14.64
C SER A 79 -1.29 9.90 -15.39
N SER A 80 -1.76 9.74 -16.61
CA SER A 80 -2.33 10.83 -17.39
C SER A 80 -3.47 11.37 -16.55
N GLU A 81 -3.14 12.38 -15.75
CA GLU A 81 -4.17 13.24 -15.17
C GLU A 81 -4.99 13.71 -16.33
N GLY A 82 -6.27 13.36 -16.30
CA GLY A 82 -7.21 13.61 -17.37
C GLY A 82 -7.03 15.02 -17.90
N GLN A 83 -6.65 15.12 -19.16
CA GLN A 83 -6.84 16.34 -19.93
C GLN A 83 -8.32 16.64 -19.89
N GLY A 84 -8.70 17.47 -18.89
CA GLY A 84 -10.00 18.09 -18.90
C GLY A 84 -10.19 18.77 -20.25
N VAL A 85 -11.12 18.23 -21.00
CA VAL A 85 -11.63 18.85 -22.22
C VAL A 85 -12.07 20.26 -21.83
N ARG A 86 -11.25 21.26 -22.15
CA ARG A 86 -11.68 22.65 -22.10
C ARG A 86 -12.68 22.87 -23.19
N GLY A 87 -13.95 22.86 -22.84
CA GLY A 87 -14.99 23.37 -23.72
C GLY A 87 -14.75 24.84 -24.00
N PRO A 88 -15.13 25.35 -25.22
CA PRO A 88 -14.92 26.75 -25.60
C PRO A 88 -15.73 27.68 -24.69
N GLY A 89 -15.02 28.56 -24.02
CA GLY A 89 -15.55 29.47 -23.06
C GLY A 89 -16.52 30.50 -23.63
N THR A 90 -17.44 30.90 -22.81
CA THR A 90 -18.14 32.19 -22.93
C THR A 90 -17.48 33.18 -21.98
N ALA A 91 -16.83 34.15 -22.59
CA ALA A 91 -16.38 35.32 -21.91
C ALA A 91 -17.59 36.17 -21.43
N ARG A 92 -17.67 36.51 -20.16
CA ARG A 92 -18.31 37.73 -19.71
C ARG A 92 -17.88 38.10 -18.28
N GLY A 93 -17.37 39.30 -18.14
CA GLY A 93 -17.73 40.24 -17.10
C GLY A 93 -16.64 40.54 -16.11
N ALA A 94 -15.88 41.56 -16.40
CA ALA A 94 -15.09 42.27 -15.41
C ALA A 94 -15.98 43.04 -14.42
N SER A 95 -15.59 43.12 -13.15
CA SER A 95 -15.53 44.38 -12.41
C SER A 95 -14.98 44.21 -11.00
N PRO A 96 -14.31 45.23 -10.49
CA PRO A 96 -13.42 45.16 -9.34
C PRO A 96 -14.04 45.76 -8.06
N GLY A 97 -13.46 45.44 -6.95
CA GLY A 97 -13.75 46.14 -5.70
C GLY A 97 -13.53 45.25 -4.49
N GLY A 98 -12.49 45.46 -3.74
CA GLY A 98 -12.45 46.35 -2.62
C GLY A 98 -12.31 45.62 -1.31
N GLY A 99 -11.19 45.87 -0.57
CA GLY A 99 -11.25 45.96 0.88
C GLY A 99 -10.68 44.82 1.73
N ALA A 100 -9.45 44.94 2.18
CA ALA A 100 -8.95 44.41 3.46
C ALA A 100 -9.63 45.16 4.64
N PRO A 101 -9.53 44.79 5.93
CA PRO A 101 -8.32 44.41 6.61
C PRO A 101 -8.42 43.39 7.79
N ARG A 102 -7.27 42.89 8.16
CA ARG A 102 -6.75 42.49 9.48
C ARG A 102 -7.70 42.31 10.67
N ARG A 103 -7.54 41.19 11.38
CA ARG A 103 -7.42 41.19 12.84
C ARG A 103 -6.68 39.95 13.34
N ASP A 104 -5.57 40.24 14.03
CA ASP A 104 -4.87 39.38 14.96
C ASP A 104 -5.79 39.02 16.13
N THR A 105 -5.69 37.78 16.62
CA THR A 105 -5.80 37.50 18.06
C THR A 105 -5.07 36.24 18.39
N ALA A 106 -4.00 36.41 19.14
CA ALA A 106 -3.31 35.40 19.90
C ALA A 106 -4.21 34.94 21.06
N SER A 107 -4.20 33.64 21.35
CA SER A 107 -4.41 33.21 22.72
C SER A 107 -3.67 31.89 23.00
N ARG A 108 -2.82 32.03 23.96
CA ARG A 108 -2.07 31.00 24.69
C ARG A 108 -3.04 30.03 25.36
N GLY A 109 -2.73 28.75 25.32
CA GLY A 109 -3.31 27.72 26.19
C GLY A 109 -2.25 26.72 26.60
N ARG A 110 -1.70 26.88 27.79
CA ARG A 110 -0.89 25.92 28.53
C ARG A 110 -1.80 24.83 29.08
N SER A 111 -1.38 23.57 29.05
CA SER A 111 -1.68 22.59 30.11
C SER A 111 -0.93 21.30 29.79
N ALA A 112 0.04 21.00 30.57
CA ALA A 112 0.09 20.14 31.73
C ALA A 112 0.34 18.66 31.40
N SER A 113 1.62 18.33 31.55
CA SER A 113 2.16 16.98 31.70
C SER A 113 1.50 16.23 32.86
N ARG A 114 0.99 15.03 32.60
CA ARG A 114 0.75 14.03 33.65
C ARG A 114 1.72 12.88 33.49
N ARG A 115 2.68 12.84 34.40
CA ARG A 115 3.53 11.67 34.67
C ARG A 115 2.67 10.61 35.36
N VAL A 116 2.69 9.40 34.86
CA VAL A 116 2.18 8.21 35.57
C VAL A 116 3.38 7.41 35.99
N ALA A 117 3.47 7.16 37.27
CA ALA A 117 4.49 6.34 37.93
C ALA A 117 4.16 4.85 37.79
N PRO A 118 5.17 3.95 37.80
CA PRO A 118 4.94 2.50 37.78
C PRO A 118 4.61 1.96 39.18
N PRO A 119 3.83 0.89 39.28
CA PRO A 119 3.59 0.21 40.55
C PRO A 119 4.73 -0.74 40.94
N SER A 120 4.92 -0.86 42.21
CA SER A 120 5.87 -1.72 42.90
C SER A 120 5.54 -3.20 42.73
#